data_000c2afb660b8b481a2302bf0a6d1903
#
_entry.id   000c2afb660b8b481a2302bf0a6d1903
#
_cell.length_a   1.000
_cell.length_b   1.000
_cell.length_c   1.000
_cell.angle_alpha   90.00
_cell.angle_beta   90.00
_cell.angle_gamma   90.00
#
_symmetry.space_group_name_H-M   'P 1'
#
loop_
_entity.id
_entity.type
_entity.pdbx_description
1 polymer ?
#
loop_
_entity_poly.entity_id
_entity_poly.type
_entity_poly.pdbx_seq_one_letter_code
_entity_poly.pdbx_strand_id
1 'polypeptide(L)'
;GIISALNRSVEIGERKFTLIQTDAAINPGNSGGALVNADGEIIGINSAKIAVSSVEGIGFAIPINSVKPIIQELAEKGRVAHPYVGASLIDKDIARHYGFDIDLQGGLFIIKLTQNGPLALAGARPGDVVSKFDGVKVETVSALRDEIARHKVGDTVTITIIRGGAERNLSVTLQEYPRMNE
;
A
#
# COMPACT_ATOMS: atom_id res chain seq x y z
N GLY A 1 23.16 19.62 8.85
CA GLY A 1 23.44 18.23 8.49
C GLY A 1 23.63 18.05 7.00
N ILE A 2 23.91 16.84 6.59
CA ILE A 2 24.10 16.46 5.19
C ILE A 2 23.16 15.31 4.82
N ILE A 3 22.97 15.05 3.52
CA ILE A 3 22.33 13.84 3.03
C ILE A 3 23.32 12.70 3.07
N SER A 4 23.07 11.72 3.94
CA SER A 4 23.95 10.56 4.15
C SER A 4 23.69 9.44 3.14
N ALA A 5 22.44 9.30 2.66
CA ALA A 5 22.08 8.35 1.60
C ALA A 5 20.78 8.75 0.90
N LEU A 6 20.68 8.42 -0.39
CA LEU A 6 19.45 8.45 -1.16
C LEU A 6 18.91 7.04 -1.35
N ASN A 7 17.59 6.93 -1.53
CA ASN A 7 16.91 5.67 -1.79
C ASN A 7 17.18 4.57 -0.74
N ARG A 8 17.34 4.98 0.53
CA ARG A 8 17.53 4.03 1.62
C ARG A 8 16.27 3.23 1.83
N SER A 9 16.36 1.92 1.65
CA SER A 9 15.26 1.02 1.93
C SER A 9 15.18 0.73 3.43
N VAL A 10 14.04 1.06 4.04
CA VAL A 10 13.77 0.84 5.47
C VAL A 10 12.46 0.05 5.58
N GLU A 11 12.49 -1.04 6.33
CA GLU A 11 11.32 -1.87 6.62
C GLU A 11 10.69 -1.43 7.94
N ILE A 12 9.39 -1.13 7.92
CA ILE A 12 8.62 -0.73 9.08
C ILE A 12 7.36 -1.61 9.14
N GLY A 13 7.36 -2.58 10.03
CA GLY A 13 6.40 -3.67 10.01
C GLY A 13 6.54 -4.44 8.70
N GLU A 14 5.44 -4.70 8.01
CA GLU A 14 5.42 -5.41 6.73
C GLU A 14 5.63 -4.49 5.51
N ARG A 15 5.93 -3.22 5.72
CA ARG A 15 6.07 -2.23 4.65
C ARG A 15 7.51 -1.80 4.44
N LYS A 16 7.89 -1.71 3.18
CA LYS A 16 9.19 -1.22 2.74
C LYS A 16 9.06 0.22 2.23
N PHE A 17 9.87 1.12 2.78
CA PHE A 17 9.89 2.53 2.41
C PHE A 17 11.23 2.88 1.78
N THR A 18 11.18 3.72 0.75
CA THR A 18 12.38 4.31 0.13
C THR A 18 12.53 5.74 0.63
N LEU A 19 13.58 6.02 1.38
CA LEU A 19 13.75 7.25 2.15
C LEU A 19 15.08 7.94 1.84
N ILE A 20 15.14 9.23 2.15
CA ILE A 20 16.37 9.99 2.27
C ILE A 20 16.90 9.78 3.70
N GLN A 21 18.18 9.43 3.84
CA GLN A 21 18.86 9.40 5.11
C GLN A 21 19.69 10.68 5.30
N THR A 22 19.63 11.27 6.49
CA THR A 22 20.38 12.48 6.86
C THR A 22 20.90 12.37 8.28
N ASP A 23 21.98 13.08 8.61
CA ASP A 23 22.47 13.31 9.97
C ASP A 23 21.87 14.56 10.62
N ALA A 24 21.06 15.35 9.87
CA ALA A 24 20.29 16.42 10.45
C ALA A 24 19.35 15.87 11.53
N ALA A 25 19.26 16.57 12.66
CA ALA A 25 18.49 16.11 13.82
C ALA A 25 16.99 16.05 13.48
N ILE A 26 16.45 14.84 13.33
CA ILE A 26 15.01 14.58 13.15
C ILE A 26 14.46 14.06 14.48
N ASN A 27 13.63 14.87 15.11
CA ASN A 27 13.09 14.63 16.45
C ASN A 27 11.57 14.86 16.47
N PRO A 28 10.87 14.38 17.52
CA PRO A 28 9.50 14.81 17.78
C PRO A 28 9.45 16.34 17.87
N GLY A 29 8.59 16.94 17.04
CA GLY A 29 8.47 18.40 16.88
C GLY A 29 8.78 18.89 15.47
N ASN A 30 9.73 18.28 14.74
CA ASN A 30 9.99 18.60 13.33
C ASN A 30 9.48 17.54 12.34
N SER A 31 8.87 16.47 12.82
CA SER A 31 8.20 15.46 12.01
C SER A 31 7.00 16.06 11.27
N GLY A 32 6.90 15.78 9.96
CA GLY A 32 5.94 16.43 9.07
C GLY A 32 6.43 17.76 8.50
N GLY A 33 7.51 18.35 9.04
CA GLY A 33 8.15 19.53 8.51
C GLY A 33 9.02 19.23 7.29
N ALA A 34 9.46 20.30 6.60
CA ALA A 34 10.27 20.21 5.40
C ALA A 34 11.74 19.88 5.72
N LEU A 35 12.36 19.00 4.92
CA LEU A 35 13.80 18.92 4.77
C LEU A 35 14.20 19.82 3.60
N VAL A 36 15.08 20.80 3.85
CA VAL A 36 15.39 21.87 2.89
C VAL A 36 16.89 21.79 2.54
N ASN A 37 17.22 22.04 1.27
CA ASN A 37 18.61 22.18 0.85
C ASN A 37 19.15 23.62 1.08
N ALA A 38 20.42 23.87 0.71
CA ALA A 38 21.07 25.17 0.89
C ALA A 38 20.45 26.27 0.01
N ASP A 39 19.76 25.93 -1.05
CA ASP A 39 19.08 26.85 -1.97
C ASP A 39 17.66 27.18 -1.51
N GLY A 40 17.20 26.63 -0.37
CA GLY A 40 15.87 26.84 0.18
C GLY A 40 14.80 25.94 -0.47
N GLU A 41 15.17 24.94 -1.25
CA GLU A 41 14.24 24.02 -1.89
C GLU A 41 13.88 22.86 -0.95
N ILE A 42 12.61 22.46 -0.95
CA ILE A 42 12.13 21.30 -0.21
C ILE A 42 12.54 20.03 -0.94
N ILE A 43 13.38 19.21 -0.32
CA ILE A 43 13.88 17.93 -0.86
C ILE A 43 13.18 16.72 -0.22
N GLY A 44 12.54 16.90 0.93
CA GLY A 44 11.82 15.80 1.61
C GLY A 44 10.92 16.30 2.73
N ILE A 45 10.18 15.35 3.32
CA ILE A 45 9.35 15.56 4.52
C ILE A 45 9.90 14.71 5.65
N ASN A 46 10.25 15.34 6.77
CA ASN A 46 10.84 14.70 7.93
C ASN A 46 9.91 13.66 8.56
N SER A 47 10.44 12.52 8.97
CA SER A 47 9.66 11.49 9.64
C SER A 47 10.36 10.96 10.88
N ALA A 48 9.98 11.44 12.06
CA ALA A 48 10.51 10.98 13.35
C ALA A 48 10.04 9.55 13.71
N LYS A 49 8.92 9.09 13.13
CA LYS A 49 8.38 7.74 13.39
C LYS A 49 9.28 6.62 12.83
N ILE A 50 10.21 6.97 11.96
CA ILE A 50 11.16 6.05 11.30
C ILE A 50 12.52 6.08 11.98
N ALA A 51 12.67 6.84 13.06
CA ALA A 51 13.91 6.86 13.84
C ALA A 51 14.19 5.47 14.40
N VAL A 52 15.38 4.95 14.11
CA VAL A 52 15.88 3.73 14.76
C VAL A 52 16.16 4.10 16.22
N SER A 53 15.35 3.60 17.13
CA SER A 53 15.25 4.01 18.54
C SER A 53 16.52 3.84 19.40
N SER A 54 17.68 3.57 18.81
CA SER A 54 18.95 3.37 19.52
C SER A 54 20.19 3.90 18.80
N VAL A 55 20.02 4.63 17.68
CA VAL A 55 21.17 5.17 16.91
C VAL A 55 21.00 6.68 16.77
N GLU A 56 21.81 7.45 17.48
CA GLU A 56 21.89 8.90 17.30
C GLU A 56 22.52 9.26 15.96
N GLY A 57 22.09 10.38 15.36
CA GLY A 57 22.66 10.89 14.10
C GLY A 57 22.11 10.22 12.84
N ILE A 58 21.02 9.46 12.92
CA ILE A 58 20.33 8.93 11.76
C ILE A 58 18.89 9.45 11.71
N GLY A 59 18.62 10.35 10.79
CA GLY A 59 17.27 10.84 10.47
C GLY A 59 16.80 10.33 9.12
N PHE A 60 15.48 10.28 8.95
CA PHE A 60 14.85 9.88 7.70
C PHE A 60 13.83 10.91 7.23
N ALA A 61 13.78 11.12 5.91
CA ALA A 61 12.77 11.93 5.27
C ALA A 61 12.18 11.21 4.05
N ILE A 62 10.90 11.45 3.79
CA ILE A 62 10.22 10.97 2.59
C ILE A 62 10.64 11.87 1.42
N PRO A 63 11.17 11.33 0.30
CA PRO A 63 11.60 12.14 -0.84
C PRO A 63 10.44 12.98 -1.39
N ILE A 64 10.68 14.26 -1.66
CA ILE A 64 9.63 15.17 -2.14
C ILE A 64 9.02 14.71 -3.47
N ASN A 65 9.80 14.07 -4.34
CA ASN A 65 9.29 13.56 -5.61
C ASN A 65 8.22 12.47 -5.45
N SER A 66 8.28 11.69 -4.37
CA SER A 66 7.24 10.70 -4.03
C SER A 66 5.97 11.38 -3.48
N VAL A 67 6.10 12.58 -2.93
CA VAL A 67 5.00 13.29 -2.26
C VAL A 67 4.29 14.29 -3.19
N LYS A 68 5.00 14.83 -4.19
CA LYS A 68 4.44 15.81 -5.14
C LYS A 68 3.07 15.42 -5.71
N PRO A 69 2.85 14.20 -6.28
CA PRO A 69 1.55 13.84 -6.81
C PRO A 69 0.46 13.77 -5.72
N ILE A 70 0.83 13.37 -4.51
CA ILE A 70 -0.08 13.32 -3.36
C ILE A 70 -0.50 14.72 -2.92
N ILE A 71 0.46 15.65 -2.83
CA ILE A 71 0.20 17.06 -2.48
C ILE A 71 -0.69 17.71 -3.53
N GLN A 72 -0.42 17.46 -4.81
CA GLN A 72 -1.22 18.00 -5.91
C GLN A 72 -2.66 17.51 -5.82
N GLU A 73 -2.88 16.22 -5.61
CA GLU A 73 -4.22 15.65 -5.47
C GLU A 73 -4.94 16.20 -4.23
N LEU A 74 -4.24 16.37 -3.10
CA LEU A 74 -4.78 16.99 -1.90
C LEU A 74 -5.17 18.45 -2.14
N ALA A 75 -4.34 19.23 -2.86
CA ALA A 75 -4.61 20.62 -3.16
C ALA A 75 -5.80 20.79 -4.12
N GLU A 76 -5.92 19.92 -5.14
CA GLU A 76 -6.97 19.98 -6.15
C GLU A 76 -8.31 19.40 -5.65
N LYS A 77 -8.26 18.28 -4.91
CA LYS A 77 -9.45 17.48 -4.53
C LYS A 77 -9.75 17.46 -3.04
N GLY A 78 -8.86 18.05 -2.22
CA GLY A 78 -8.97 18.03 -0.75
C GLY A 78 -8.73 16.63 -0.14
N ARG A 79 -8.36 15.64 -0.94
CA ARG A 79 -8.16 14.24 -0.52
C ARG A 79 -7.31 13.47 -1.50
N VAL A 80 -6.77 12.35 -1.02
CA VAL A 80 -6.16 11.32 -1.86
C VAL A 80 -7.14 10.16 -2.03
N ALA A 81 -7.47 9.83 -3.27
CA ALA A 81 -8.33 8.70 -3.58
C ALA A 81 -7.50 7.41 -3.59
N HIS A 82 -7.89 6.45 -2.76
CA HIS A 82 -7.24 5.14 -2.71
C HIS A 82 -8.06 4.12 -3.48
N PRO A 83 -7.50 3.50 -4.55
CA PRO A 83 -8.19 2.43 -5.25
C PRO A 83 -8.33 1.20 -4.34
N TYR A 84 -9.43 0.47 -4.49
CA TYR A 84 -9.65 -0.78 -3.78
C TYR A 84 -10.44 -1.78 -4.62
N VAL A 85 -10.37 -3.06 -4.23
CA VAL A 85 -11.03 -4.18 -4.90
C VAL A 85 -12.33 -4.63 -4.23
N GLY A 86 -12.61 -4.16 -3.02
CA GLY A 86 -13.88 -4.42 -2.33
C GLY A 86 -14.01 -5.82 -1.73
N ALA A 87 -12.97 -6.35 -1.11
CA ALA A 87 -12.98 -7.66 -0.48
C ALA A 87 -12.19 -7.68 0.84
N SER A 88 -12.64 -8.52 1.78
CA SER A 88 -11.82 -8.97 2.91
C SER A 88 -11.10 -10.23 2.49
N LEU A 89 -9.77 -10.16 2.49
CA LEU A 89 -8.88 -11.20 1.99
C LEU A 89 -7.96 -11.67 3.11
N ILE A 90 -7.65 -12.95 3.11
CA ILE A 90 -6.60 -13.53 3.96
C ILE A 90 -5.64 -14.34 3.09
N ASP A 91 -4.37 -14.27 3.44
CA ASP A 91 -3.33 -15.16 2.94
C ASP A 91 -3.10 -16.35 3.90
N LYS A 92 -2.18 -17.23 3.52
CA LYS A 92 -1.86 -18.43 4.28
C LYS A 92 -1.36 -18.13 5.70
N ASP A 93 -0.61 -17.05 5.87
CA ASP A 93 -0.02 -16.70 7.17
C ASP A 93 -1.09 -16.10 8.10
N ILE A 94 -1.97 -15.25 7.57
CA ILE A 94 -3.13 -14.74 8.29
C ILE A 94 -4.08 -15.89 8.65
N ALA A 95 -4.38 -16.80 7.71
CA ALA A 95 -5.23 -17.95 7.94
C ALA A 95 -4.69 -18.81 9.10
N ARG A 96 -3.38 -19.12 9.07
CA ARG A 96 -2.72 -19.90 10.13
C ARG A 96 -2.74 -19.17 11.47
N HIS A 97 -2.47 -17.86 11.49
CA HIS A 97 -2.45 -17.06 12.72
C HIS A 97 -3.80 -17.04 13.43
N TYR A 98 -4.90 -16.97 12.68
CA TYR A 98 -6.26 -16.95 13.24
C TYR A 98 -6.93 -18.33 13.32
N GLY A 99 -6.20 -19.42 13.03
CA GLY A 99 -6.71 -20.79 13.15
C GLY A 99 -7.76 -21.18 12.11
N PHE A 100 -7.79 -20.49 10.96
CA PHE A 100 -8.63 -20.91 9.84
C PHE A 100 -8.03 -22.15 9.19
N ASP A 101 -8.78 -23.23 9.14
CA ASP A 101 -8.42 -24.47 8.44
C ASP A 101 -8.75 -24.32 6.94
N ILE A 102 -7.91 -23.55 6.24
CA ILE A 102 -8.03 -23.32 4.80
C ILE A 102 -6.77 -23.83 4.13
N ASP A 103 -6.90 -24.86 3.31
CA ASP A 103 -5.79 -25.38 2.51
C ASP A 103 -5.52 -24.45 1.31
N LEU A 104 -4.78 -23.37 1.55
CA LEU A 104 -4.34 -22.45 0.51
C LEU A 104 -3.06 -22.97 -0.13
N GLN A 105 -3.18 -23.46 -1.37
CA GLN A 105 -2.04 -23.83 -2.23
C GLN A 105 -1.29 -22.58 -2.76
N GLY A 106 -1.72 -21.37 -2.37
CA GLY A 106 -1.23 -20.04 -2.73
C GLY A 106 -2.38 -19.10 -3.08
N GLY A 107 -2.10 -17.79 -3.10
CA GLY A 107 -3.10 -16.76 -3.35
C GLY A 107 -3.84 -16.29 -2.11
N LEU A 108 -4.92 -15.53 -2.31
CA LEU A 108 -5.66 -14.84 -1.26
C LEU A 108 -7.10 -15.32 -1.23
N PHE A 109 -7.52 -15.87 -0.12
CA PHE A 109 -8.89 -16.35 0.06
C PHE A 109 -9.84 -15.20 0.33
N ILE A 110 -10.96 -15.15 -0.40
CA ILE A 110 -12.03 -14.16 -0.21
C ILE A 110 -12.96 -14.63 0.89
N ILE A 111 -12.89 -13.97 2.07
CA ILE A 111 -13.82 -14.21 3.17
C ILE A 111 -15.14 -13.51 2.89
N LYS A 112 -15.07 -12.22 2.51
CA LYS A 112 -16.23 -11.37 2.36
C LYS A 112 -16.03 -10.38 1.23
N LEU A 113 -17.10 -10.07 0.52
CA LEU A 113 -17.13 -9.01 -0.49
C LEU A 113 -17.91 -7.81 0.05
N THR A 114 -17.44 -6.62 -0.29
CA THR A 114 -18.22 -5.40 -0.10
C THR A 114 -19.40 -5.41 -1.06
N GLN A 115 -20.60 -5.15 -0.56
CA GLN A 115 -21.78 -5.03 -1.39
C GLN A 115 -21.60 -3.94 -2.46
N ASN A 116 -21.86 -4.25 -3.70
CA ASN A 116 -21.61 -3.38 -4.86
C ASN A 116 -20.12 -2.95 -5.02
N GLY A 117 -19.19 -3.65 -4.35
CA GLY A 117 -17.76 -3.42 -4.53
C GLY A 117 -17.23 -4.00 -5.85
N PRO A 118 -16.04 -3.58 -6.29
CA PRO A 118 -15.44 -3.96 -7.57
C PRO A 118 -15.44 -5.46 -7.86
N LEU A 119 -14.93 -6.27 -6.97
CA LEU A 119 -14.89 -7.73 -7.12
C LEU A 119 -16.28 -8.35 -7.13
N ALA A 120 -17.21 -7.85 -6.31
CA ALA A 120 -18.59 -8.34 -6.30
C ALA A 120 -19.30 -8.06 -7.65
N LEU A 121 -19.14 -6.85 -8.19
CA LEU A 121 -19.68 -6.47 -9.50
C LEU A 121 -19.07 -7.28 -10.64
N ALA A 122 -17.79 -7.64 -10.53
CA ALA A 122 -17.10 -8.49 -11.51
C ALA A 122 -17.46 -9.98 -11.38
N GLY A 123 -18.32 -10.37 -10.41
CA GLY A 123 -18.81 -11.73 -10.25
C GLY A 123 -17.94 -12.64 -9.39
N ALA A 124 -17.03 -12.07 -8.58
CA ALA A 124 -16.34 -12.81 -7.53
C ALA A 124 -17.34 -13.28 -6.44
N ARG A 125 -16.95 -14.28 -5.68
CA ARG A 125 -17.77 -14.86 -4.59
C ARG A 125 -16.91 -15.12 -3.36
N PRO A 126 -17.46 -15.05 -2.16
CA PRO A 126 -16.80 -15.63 -0.99
C PRO A 126 -16.43 -17.10 -1.26
N GLY A 127 -15.22 -17.49 -0.87
CA GLY A 127 -14.67 -18.82 -1.17
C GLY A 127 -13.77 -18.88 -2.42
N ASP A 128 -13.75 -17.85 -3.26
CA ASP A 128 -12.76 -17.76 -4.34
C ASP A 128 -11.36 -17.47 -3.78
N VAL A 129 -10.34 -17.87 -4.54
CA VAL A 129 -8.95 -17.55 -4.24
C VAL A 129 -8.39 -16.62 -5.33
N VAL A 130 -8.01 -15.41 -4.97
CA VAL A 130 -7.31 -14.49 -5.88
C VAL A 130 -5.88 -14.97 -6.06
N SER A 131 -5.49 -15.31 -7.28
CA SER A 131 -4.16 -15.85 -7.61
C SER A 131 -3.25 -14.87 -8.34
N LYS A 132 -3.82 -13.98 -9.17
CA LYS A 132 -3.06 -12.99 -9.95
C LYS A 132 -3.80 -11.66 -10.05
N PHE A 133 -3.04 -10.58 -10.13
CA PHE A 133 -3.50 -9.22 -10.42
C PHE A 133 -2.73 -8.73 -11.66
N ASP A 134 -3.41 -8.41 -12.75
CA ASP A 134 -2.84 -8.09 -14.06
C ASP A 134 -1.72 -9.06 -14.51
N GLY A 135 -1.94 -10.35 -14.28
CA GLY A 135 -0.97 -11.41 -14.60
C GLY A 135 0.14 -11.60 -13.56
N VAL A 136 0.32 -10.69 -12.62
CA VAL A 136 1.30 -10.79 -11.53
C VAL A 136 0.73 -11.68 -10.42
N LYS A 137 1.48 -12.71 -10.01
CA LYS A 137 1.09 -13.61 -8.93
C LYS A 137 1.05 -12.86 -7.59
N VAL A 138 -0.04 -13.00 -6.84
CA VAL A 138 -0.20 -12.40 -5.52
C VAL A 138 -0.43 -13.49 -4.48
N GLU A 139 0.45 -13.57 -3.48
CA GLU A 139 0.43 -14.60 -2.45
C GLU A 139 0.18 -14.03 -1.05
N THR A 140 0.37 -12.72 -0.87
CA THR A 140 0.13 -12.03 0.40
C THR A 140 -0.80 -10.83 0.20
N VAL A 141 -1.52 -10.47 1.26
CA VAL A 141 -2.37 -9.27 1.25
C VAL A 141 -1.55 -8.00 0.98
N SER A 142 -0.30 -7.97 1.48
CA SER A 142 0.62 -6.85 1.20
C SER A 142 0.96 -6.76 -0.27
N ALA A 143 1.32 -7.88 -0.93
CA ALA A 143 1.63 -7.90 -2.36
C ALA A 143 0.45 -7.41 -3.22
N LEU A 144 -0.77 -7.85 -2.92
CA LEU A 144 -1.95 -7.37 -3.62
C LEU A 144 -2.17 -5.86 -3.41
N ARG A 145 -1.96 -5.36 -2.19
CA ARG A 145 -2.09 -3.94 -1.88
C ARG A 145 -1.08 -3.10 -2.64
N ASP A 146 0.16 -3.58 -2.76
CA ASP A 146 1.21 -2.91 -3.51
C ASP A 146 0.89 -2.84 -5.01
N GLU A 147 0.31 -3.92 -5.58
CA GLU A 147 -0.14 -3.90 -6.97
C GLU A 147 -1.32 -2.93 -7.17
N ILE A 148 -2.33 -2.95 -6.29
CA ILE A 148 -3.46 -2.01 -6.35
C ILE A 148 -2.98 -0.55 -6.27
N ALA A 149 -1.98 -0.26 -5.43
CA ALA A 149 -1.44 1.09 -5.24
C ALA A 149 -0.74 1.68 -6.49
N ARG A 150 -0.41 0.86 -7.49
CA ARG A 150 0.14 1.31 -8.77
C ARG A 150 -0.92 1.82 -9.74
N HIS A 151 -2.19 1.63 -9.42
CA HIS A 151 -3.34 2.00 -10.23
C HIS A 151 -4.09 3.19 -9.64
N LYS A 152 -5.03 3.71 -10.42
CA LYS A 152 -5.94 4.80 -10.02
C LYS A 152 -7.36 4.29 -9.88
N VAL A 153 -8.16 5.05 -9.13
CA VAL A 153 -9.61 4.85 -9.11
C VAL A 153 -10.17 5.02 -10.53
N GLY A 154 -10.97 4.05 -10.97
CA GLY A 154 -11.52 3.97 -12.32
C GLY A 154 -10.72 3.11 -13.29
N ASP A 155 -9.48 2.72 -12.98
CA ASP A 155 -8.72 1.79 -13.82
C ASP A 155 -9.41 0.42 -13.82
N THR A 156 -9.36 -0.24 -14.97
CA THR A 156 -9.87 -1.60 -15.13
C THR A 156 -8.70 -2.56 -15.22
N VAL A 157 -8.67 -3.51 -14.29
CA VAL A 157 -7.61 -4.50 -14.11
C VAL A 157 -8.16 -5.91 -14.31
N THR A 158 -7.29 -6.86 -14.60
CA THR A 158 -7.63 -8.28 -14.68
C THR A 158 -7.26 -8.99 -13.37
N ILE A 159 -8.25 -9.49 -12.65
CA ILE A 159 -8.00 -10.31 -11.45
C ILE A 159 -8.30 -11.77 -11.80
N THR A 160 -7.28 -12.65 -11.68
CA THR A 160 -7.44 -14.07 -11.83
C THR A 160 -7.83 -14.69 -10.52
N ILE A 161 -8.96 -15.38 -10.49
CA ILE A 161 -9.43 -16.16 -9.34
C ILE A 161 -9.40 -17.65 -9.63
N ILE A 162 -9.33 -18.46 -8.57
CA ILE A 162 -9.53 -19.91 -8.63
C ILE A 162 -10.86 -20.20 -7.93
N ARG A 163 -11.76 -20.88 -8.65
CA ARG A 163 -13.07 -21.32 -8.16
C ARG A 163 -13.29 -22.77 -8.55
N GLY A 164 -13.45 -23.66 -7.57
CA GLY A 164 -13.61 -25.09 -7.80
C GLY A 164 -12.45 -25.72 -8.59
N GLY A 165 -11.22 -25.26 -8.34
CA GLY A 165 -10.02 -25.72 -9.02
C GLY A 165 -9.77 -25.13 -10.42
N ALA A 166 -10.68 -24.32 -10.97
CA ALA A 166 -10.54 -23.70 -12.28
C ALA A 166 -10.16 -22.21 -12.17
N GLU A 167 -9.19 -21.77 -12.97
CA GLU A 167 -8.85 -20.34 -13.11
C GLU A 167 -9.93 -19.61 -13.90
N ARG A 168 -10.27 -18.40 -13.47
CA ARG A 168 -11.20 -17.49 -14.14
C ARG A 168 -10.63 -16.06 -14.07
N ASN A 169 -10.67 -15.36 -15.18
CA ASN A 169 -10.30 -13.96 -15.25
C ASN A 169 -11.54 -13.09 -15.09
N LEU A 170 -11.46 -12.14 -14.15
CA LEU A 170 -12.50 -11.14 -13.91
C LEU A 170 -11.95 -9.77 -14.31
N SER A 171 -12.74 -9.04 -15.10
CA SER A 171 -12.45 -7.62 -15.39
C SER A 171 -13.02 -6.77 -14.27
N VAL A 172 -12.16 -6.10 -13.53
CA VAL A 172 -12.50 -5.39 -12.28
C VAL A 172 -12.17 -3.92 -12.44
N THR A 173 -13.18 -3.04 -12.37
CA THR A 173 -12.96 -1.60 -12.35
C THR A 173 -12.76 -1.15 -10.90
N LEU A 174 -11.58 -0.65 -10.58
CA LEU A 174 -11.22 -0.20 -9.24
C LEU A 174 -12.08 1.00 -8.82
N GLN A 175 -12.62 0.95 -7.61
CA GLN A 175 -13.39 2.04 -7.03
C GLN A 175 -12.58 2.76 -5.94
N GLU A 176 -13.06 3.92 -5.51
CA GLU A 176 -12.51 4.60 -4.35
C GLU A 176 -12.90 3.85 -3.07
N TYR A 177 -11.94 3.67 -2.17
CA TYR A 177 -12.19 3.07 -0.87
C TYR A 177 -13.31 3.85 -0.15
N PRO A 178 -14.41 3.19 0.27
CA PRO A 178 -15.50 3.88 0.92
C PRO A 178 -15.04 4.53 2.22
N ARG A 179 -15.45 5.79 2.44
CA ARG A 179 -15.22 6.44 3.72
C ARG A 179 -16.01 5.69 4.80
N MET A 180 -15.35 5.35 5.88
CA MET A 180 -16.09 5.09 7.11
C MET A 180 -16.66 6.46 7.53
N ASN A 181 -17.98 6.59 7.45
CA ASN A 181 -18.65 7.76 8.06
C ASN A 181 -18.29 7.74 9.54
N GLU A 182 -17.62 8.80 9.99
CA GLU A 182 -17.43 9.10 11.41
C GLU A 182 -18.78 9.29 12.11
#